data_2523023c06bcfe3744109bd546a4ada1
#
_entry.id   2523023c06bcfe3744109bd546a4ada1
#
_cell.length_a   1.000
_cell.length_b   1.000
_cell.length_c   1.000
_cell.angle_alpha   90.00
_cell.angle_beta   90.00
_cell.angle_gamma   90.00
#
_symmetry.space_group_name_H-M   'P 1'
#
loop_
_entity.id
_entity.type
_entity.pdbx_description
1 polymer ?
#
loop_
_entity_poly.entity_id
_entity_poly.type
_entity_poly.pdbx_seq_one_letter_code
_entity_poly.pdbx_strand_id
1 'polypeptide(L)'
;MKVMYDNFSQYLKEPTFIALGSFDGIHKGHKKIINTLNELSDKCNMTSMVYTFKNHPRDIIKEKSNTKKIMTVESKISMLEELGIDIVNFATFDKDYMKIMPEDFIKKLVEHYNMKGIVVGFNNRFGYKNTGDTNLLKQLGSKYGFEVIVIDGVTYNNEVISSTLIRNKLDNGEVEEIINYLDRPYSIEGVVVEGRKIGRTIGFPTANITINEEKIIPKGGVYFTKVKVGKEIYKGITNIGYNPTVNGNNLTVETHILGFDKEIYGEKIKLYFIKRIRSEKKFDSIDELKERLKLDYKFADKEVIYW
;
A
#
# COMPACT_ATOMS: atom_id res chain seq x y z
N MET A 1 -2.72 -19.34 -3.21
CA MET A 1 -2.84 -18.78 -1.81
C MET A 1 -4.27 -18.88 -1.30
N LYS A 2 -4.49 -19.34 -0.05
CA LYS A 2 -5.80 -19.31 0.63
C LYS A 2 -5.98 -17.95 1.32
N VAL A 3 -7.11 -17.27 1.08
CA VAL A 3 -7.46 -16.02 1.75
C VAL A 3 -8.51 -16.30 2.83
N MET A 4 -8.26 -15.86 4.06
CA MET A 4 -9.15 -16.01 5.21
C MET A 4 -9.53 -14.63 5.75
N TYR A 5 -10.72 -14.54 6.30
CA TYR A 5 -11.24 -13.39 7.07
C TYR A 5 -11.73 -13.92 8.41
N ASP A 6 -10.82 -14.08 9.37
CA ASP A 6 -11.10 -14.84 10.58
C ASP A 6 -10.55 -14.19 11.84
N ASN A 7 -11.34 -14.18 12.90
CA ASN A 7 -11.02 -13.72 14.25
C ASN A 7 -11.04 -14.90 15.23
N PHE A 8 -10.29 -15.97 14.92
CA PHE A 8 -10.18 -17.17 15.74
C PHE A 8 -11.46 -18.01 15.83
N SER A 9 -12.21 -18.14 14.73
CA SER A 9 -13.35 -19.06 14.62
C SER A 9 -12.98 -20.37 13.92
N GLN A 10 -11.91 -20.36 13.11
CA GLN A 10 -11.44 -21.52 12.36
C GLN A 10 -10.27 -22.20 13.08
N TYR A 11 -10.09 -23.49 12.79
CA TYR A 11 -8.97 -24.29 13.25
C TYR A 11 -8.22 -24.86 12.06
N LEU A 12 -6.90 -24.61 11.99
CA LEU A 12 -6.02 -25.20 10.99
C LEU A 12 -5.44 -26.52 11.53
N LYS A 13 -5.49 -27.57 10.72
CA LYS A 13 -4.88 -28.85 11.07
C LYS A 13 -3.37 -28.87 10.83
N GLU A 14 -2.96 -28.27 9.70
CA GLU A 14 -1.57 -28.20 9.31
C GLU A 14 -0.79 -27.23 10.21
N PRO A 15 0.45 -27.58 10.60
CA PRO A 15 1.29 -26.67 11.37
C PRO A 15 1.67 -25.45 10.53
N THR A 16 1.70 -24.27 11.20
CA THR A 16 1.98 -23.02 10.53
C THR A 16 3.20 -22.30 11.11
N PHE A 17 3.95 -21.62 10.24
CA PHE A 17 4.75 -20.46 10.59
C PHE A 17 3.95 -19.20 10.26
N ILE A 18 3.90 -18.25 11.19
CA ILE A 18 3.07 -17.04 11.06
C ILE A 18 3.94 -15.79 11.00
N ALA A 19 3.77 -14.95 10.00
CA ALA A 19 4.25 -13.56 10.02
C ALA A 19 3.15 -12.65 10.53
N LEU A 20 3.42 -11.91 11.62
CA LEU A 20 2.47 -11.00 12.24
C LEU A 20 2.81 -9.54 11.92
N GLY A 21 1.87 -8.80 11.34
CA GLY A 21 2.08 -7.37 11.03
C GLY A 21 0.95 -6.73 10.23
N SER A 22 1.01 -5.42 10.10
CA SER A 22 0.05 -4.68 9.26
C SER A 22 0.29 -4.86 7.76
N PHE A 23 1.54 -5.11 7.37
CA PHE A 23 1.99 -5.29 5.98
C PHE A 23 1.45 -4.22 5.01
N ASP A 24 1.27 -2.98 5.51
CA ASP A 24 0.81 -1.90 4.67
C ASP A 24 1.94 -1.38 3.78
N GLY A 25 1.73 -1.51 2.47
CA GLY A 25 2.70 -1.19 1.43
C GLY A 25 3.66 -2.32 1.07
N ILE A 26 3.79 -3.38 1.85
CA ILE A 26 4.77 -4.49 1.66
C ILE A 26 6.13 -3.92 1.20
N HIS A 27 6.74 -3.10 2.07
CA HIS A 27 8.05 -2.49 1.86
C HIS A 27 9.19 -3.50 2.08
N LYS A 28 10.44 -3.13 1.78
CA LYS A 28 11.63 -4.00 1.91
C LYS A 28 11.72 -4.72 3.25
N GLY A 29 11.40 -4.03 4.35
CA GLY A 29 11.36 -4.67 5.68
C GLY A 29 10.29 -5.76 5.78
N HIS A 30 9.10 -5.53 5.22
CA HIS A 30 8.04 -6.54 5.15
C HIS A 30 8.43 -7.71 4.24
N LYS A 31 9.06 -7.45 3.09
CA LYS A 31 9.55 -8.50 2.20
C LYS A 31 10.58 -9.39 2.90
N LYS A 32 11.50 -8.81 3.70
CA LYS A 32 12.47 -9.59 4.48
C LYS A 32 11.77 -10.53 5.46
N ILE A 33 10.73 -10.06 6.16
CA ILE A 33 9.90 -10.89 7.05
C ILE A 33 9.24 -12.03 6.27
N ILE A 34 8.62 -11.73 5.12
CA ILE A 34 7.91 -12.70 4.27
C ILE A 34 8.88 -13.74 3.69
N ASN A 35 10.04 -13.32 3.21
CA ASN A 35 11.04 -14.24 2.66
C ASN A 35 11.55 -15.19 3.76
N THR A 36 11.88 -14.66 4.96
CA THR A 36 12.26 -15.50 6.11
C THR A 36 11.14 -16.45 6.50
N LEU A 37 9.88 -15.99 6.47
CA LEU A 37 8.72 -16.85 6.73
C LEU A 37 8.69 -18.04 5.75
N ASN A 38 8.81 -17.79 4.45
CA ASN A 38 8.77 -18.83 3.43
C ASN A 38 9.95 -19.82 3.60
N GLU A 39 11.18 -19.29 3.75
CA GLU A 39 12.37 -20.13 3.95
C GLU A 39 12.23 -21.09 5.14
N LEU A 40 11.67 -20.60 6.27
CA LEU A 40 11.46 -21.42 7.47
C LEU A 40 10.30 -22.40 7.29
N SER A 41 9.22 -21.97 6.66
CA SER A 41 8.08 -22.83 6.37
C SER A 41 8.48 -23.99 5.48
N ASP A 42 9.22 -23.72 4.40
CA ASP A 42 9.73 -24.75 3.48
C ASP A 42 10.68 -25.71 4.19
N LYS A 43 11.66 -25.19 4.96
CA LYS A 43 12.62 -25.98 5.71
C LYS A 43 11.97 -26.93 6.73
N CYS A 44 10.88 -26.50 7.35
CA CYS A 44 10.18 -27.27 8.37
C CYS A 44 8.99 -28.07 7.81
N ASN A 45 8.73 -28.01 6.50
CA ASN A 45 7.55 -28.57 5.85
C ASN A 45 6.24 -28.14 6.54
N MET A 46 6.12 -26.82 6.78
CA MET A 46 4.97 -26.17 7.41
C MET A 46 4.33 -25.16 6.46
N THR A 47 3.10 -24.78 6.74
CA THR A 47 2.37 -23.79 5.95
C THR A 47 2.76 -22.39 6.32
N SER A 48 3.12 -21.55 5.34
CA SER A 48 3.39 -20.13 5.53
C SER A 48 2.09 -19.35 5.68
N MET A 49 1.98 -18.55 6.74
CA MET A 49 0.77 -17.76 6.99
C MET A 49 1.11 -16.30 7.33
N VAL A 50 0.52 -15.37 6.61
CA VAL A 50 0.53 -13.94 6.97
C VAL A 50 -0.73 -13.62 7.75
N TYR A 51 -0.55 -13.16 9.00
CA TYR A 51 -1.64 -12.64 9.84
C TYR A 51 -1.61 -11.11 9.82
N THR A 52 -2.64 -10.50 9.27
CA THR A 52 -2.76 -9.05 9.09
C THR A 52 -4.19 -8.57 9.38
N PHE A 53 -4.44 -7.27 9.19
CA PHE A 53 -5.75 -6.67 9.45
C PHE A 53 -6.45 -6.24 8.16
N LYS A 54 -7.77 -6.41 8.12
CA LYS A 54 -8.65 -5.90 7.08
C LYS A 54 -8.76 -4.38 7.14
N ASN A 55 -8.92 -3.84 8.33
CA ASN A 55 -9.01 -2.40 8.64
C ASN A 55 -7.78 -1.93 9.42
N HIS A 56 -7.51 -0.64 9.44
CA HIS A 56 -6.36 -0.14 10.17
C HIS A 56 -6.69 -0.02 11.68
N PRO A 57 -5.90 -0.61 12.60
CA PRO A 57 -6.17 -0.54 14.04
C PRO A 57 -6.38 0.89 14.59
N ARG A 58 -5.67 1.89 14.04
CA ARG A 58 -5.82 3.30 14.44
C ARG A 58 -7.22 3.86 14.19
N ASP A 59 -7.95 3.35 13.20
CA ASP A 59 -9.29 3.86 12.85
C ASP A 59 -10.31 3.51 13.94
N ILE A 60 -10.07 2.42 14.67
CA ILE A 60 -10.91 2.00 15.82
C ILE A 60 -10.45 2.68 17.11
N ILE A 61 -9.12 2.84 17.31
CA ILE A 61 -8.56 3.44 18.53
C ILE A 61 -8.86 4.93 18.59
N LYS A 62 -8.80 5.62 17.45
CA LYS A 62 -9.10 7.05 17.31
C LYS A 62 -10.34 7.19 16.44
N GLU A 63 -11.53 7.24 17.03
CA GLU A 63 -12.86 7.25 16.38
C GLU A 63 -13.04 8.24 15.20
N LYS A 64 -12.03 9.01 14.85
CA LYS A 64 -12.00 9.99 13.75
C LYS A 64 -10.74 9.90 12.87
N SER A 65 -9.88 8.87 13.03
CA SER A 65 -8.70 8.76 12.18
C SER A 65 -9.02 7.93 10.94
N ASN A 66 -9.16 8.57 9.81
CA ASN A 66 -9.19 7.92 8.50
C ASN A 66 -7.74 7.73 8.04
N THR A 67 -7.07 6.68 8.56
CA THR A 67 -5.67 6.41 8.22
C THR A 67 -5.59 5.90 6.79
N LYS A 68 -5.09 6.75 5.88
CA LYS A 68 -4.90 6.36 4.48
C LYS A 68 -3.92 5.21 4.37
N LYS A 69 -4.27 4.20 3.55
CA LYS A 69 -3.47 3.00 3.31
C LYS A 69 -2.51 3.20 2.14
N ILE A 70 -1.31 2.66 2.24
CA ILE A 70 -0.34 2.66 1.13
C ILE A 70 -0.81 1.70 0.02
N MET A 71 -1.51 0.63 0.37
CA MET A 71 -2.08 -0.32 -0.59
C MET A 71 -3.46 -0.81 -0.17
N THR A 72 -4.29 -1.17 -1.14
CA THR A 72 -5.61 -1.77 -0.89
C THR A 72 -5.46 -3.22 -0.45
N VAL A 73 -6.54 -3.80 0.08
CA VAL A 73 -6.58 -5.22 0.48
C VAL A 73 -6.34 -6.12 -0.74
N GLU A 74 -6.97 -5.81 -1.88
CA GLU A 74 -6.82 -6.55 -3.13
C GLU A 74 -5.38 -6.54 -3.63
N SER A 75 -4.74 -5.36 -3.62
CA SER A 75 -3.31 -5.23 -3.99
C SER A 75 -2.40 -6.00 -3.02
N LYS A 76 -2.76 -6.07 -1.73
CA LYS A 76 -2.01 -6.83 -0.73
C LYS A 76 -2.15 -8.33 -0.99
N ILE A 77 -3.34 -8.82 -1.29
CA ILE A 77 -3.60 -10.21 -1.65
C ILE A 77 -2.74 -10.61 -2.86
N SER A 78 -2.83 -9.87 -3.97
CA SER A 78 -2.06 -10.17 -5.18
C SER A 78 -0.55 -10.23 -4.91
N MET A 79 -0.04 -9.27 -4.13
CA MET A 79 1.40 -9.22 -3.83
C MET A 79 1.85 -10.34 -2.89
N LEU A 80 1.05 -10.74 -1.91
CA LEU A 80 1.37 -11.87 -1.03
C LEU A 80 1.35 -13.19 -1.80
N GLU A 81 0.44 -13.32 -2.77
CA GLU A 81 0.39 -14.47 -3.67
C GLU A 81 1.64 -14.54 -4.57
N GLU A 82 2.04 -13.41 -5.18
CA GLU A 82 3.30 -13.30 -5.94
C GLU A 82 4.54 -13.62 -5.09
N LEU A 83 4.50 -13.34 -3.79
CA LEU A 83 5.56 -13.65 -2.84
C LEU A 83 5.52 -15.09 -2.31
N GLY A 84 4.60 -15.93 -2.78
CA GLY A 84 4.57 -17.36 -2.49
C GLY A 84 3.96 -17.73 -1.12
N ILE A 85 3.13 -16.87 -0.52
CA ILE A 85 2.44 -17.17 0.75
C ILE A 85 1.32 -18.18 0.53
N ASP A 86 1.21 -19.18 1.42
CA ASP A 86 0.16 -20.21 1.35
C ASP A 86 -1.18 -19.69 1.89
N ILE A 87 -1.17 -18.99 3.03
CA ILE A 87 -2.36 -18.48 3.70
C ILE A 87 -2.17 -17.01 4.09
N VAL A 88 -3.17 -16.18 3.78
CA VAL A 88 -3.28 -14.85 4.38
C VAL A 88 -4.58 -14.76 5.19
N ASN A 89 -4.48 -14.35 6.45
CA ASN A 89 -5.63 -14.04 7.29
C ASN A 89 -5.77 -12.53 7.52
N PHE A 90 -6.93 -12.01 7.17
CA PHE A 90 -7.34 -10.63 7.45
C PHE A 90 -8.27 -10.59 8.66
N ALA A 91 -7.71 -10.41 9.85
CA ALA A 91 -8.51 -10.20 11.05
C ALA A 91 -9.22 -8.84 11.00
N THR A 92 -10.45 -8.80 11.48
CA THR A 92 -11.18 -7.55 11.69
C THR A 92 -10.80 -6.98 13.05
N PHE A 93 -10.16 -5.82 13.08
CA PHE A 93 -9.83 -5.13 14.31
C PHE A 93 -11.05 -4.32 14.78
N ASP A 94 -11.71 -4.80 15.82
CA ASP A 94 -12.88 -4.17 16.43
C ASP A 94 -12.64 -3.89 17.92
N LYS A 95 -13.68 -3.38 18.62
CA LYS A 95 -13.59 -3.06 20.05
C LYS A 95 -13.33 -4.28 20.95
N ASP A 96 -13.75 -5.46 20.56
CA ASP A 96 -13.54 -6.68 21.33
C ASP A 96 -12.18 -7.28 21.04
N TYR A 97 -11.77 -7.31 19.76
CA TYR A 97 -10.42 -7.70 19.38
C TYR A 97 -9.34 -6.83 20.06
N MET A 98 -9.59 -5.50 20.16
CA MET A 98 -8.69 -4.56 20.81
C MET A 98 -8.41 -4.89 22.29
N LYS A 99 -9.35 -5.57 22.99
CA LYS A 99 -9.24 -5.93 24.41
C LYS A 99 -8.47 -7.22 24.66
N ILE A 100 -8.13 -7.99 23.62
CA ILE A 100 -7.41 -9.26 23.78
C ILE A 100 -6.04 -9.00 24.40
N MET A 101 -5.78 -9.62 25.54
CA MET A 101 -4.50 -9.52 26.21
C MET A 101 -3.39 -10.18 25.38
N PRO A 102 -2.13 -9.73 25.49
CA PRO A 102 -1.04 -10.26 24.66
C PRO A 102 -0.89 -11.78 24.74
N GLU A 103 -0.94 -12.34 25.91
CA GLU A 103 -0.83 -13.79 26.10
C GLU A 103 -1.99 -14.56 25.49
N ASP A 104 -3.23 -14.09 25.69
CA ASP A 104 -4.43 -14.70 25.13
C ASP A 104 -4.40 -14.66 23.59
N PHE A 105 -3.91 -13.55 23.02
CA PHE A 105 -3.73 -13.42 21.58
C PHE A 105 -2.77 -14.49 21.03
N ILE A 106 -1.62 -14.67 21.66
CA ILE A 106 -0.64 -15.68 21.25
C ILE A 106 -1.19 -17.10 21.44
N LYS A 107 -1.85 -17.35 22.59
CA LYS A 107 -2.51 -18.64 22.85
C LYS A 107 -3.51 -18.97 21.75
N LYS A 108 -4.33 -18.00 21.32
CA LYS A 108 -5.27 -18.18 20.20
C LYS A 108 -4.57 -18.51 18.86
N LEU A 109 -3.43 -17.89 18.56
CA LEU A 109 -2.65 -18.25 17.35
C LEU A 109 -2.17 -19.70 17.43
N VAL A 110 -1.67 -20.14 18.58
CA VAL A 110 -1.23 -21.53 18.78
C VAL A 110 -2.40 -22.51 18.65
N GLU A 111 -3.51 -22.24 19.31
CA GLU A 111 -4.67 -23.16 19.38
C GLU A 111 -5.47 -23.21 18.06
N HIS A 112 -5.75 -22.05 17.46
CA HIS A 112 -6.61 -21.96 16.27
C HIS A 112 -5.85 -22.17 14.97
N TYR A 113 -4.63 -21.67 14.86
CA TYR A 113 -3.87 -21.75 13.60
C TYR A 113 -2.69 -22.70 13.69
N ASN A 114 -2.63 -23.56 14.73
CA ASN A 114 -1.59 -24.57 14.93
C ASN A 114 -0.18 -23.98 14.76
N MET A 115 0.05 -22.77 15.32
CA MET A 115 1.29 -22.02 15.17
C MET A 115 2.47 -22.75 15.84
N LYS A 116 3.52 -23.02 15.07
CA LYS A 116 4.78 -23.63 15.53
C LYS A 116 5.96 -22.66 15.46
N GLY A 117 5.78 -21.55 14.75
CA GLY A 117 6.76 -20.49 14.70
C GLY A 117 6.12 -19.16 14.31
N ILE A 118 6.80 -18.08 14.70
CA ILE A 118 6.37 -16.71 14.38
C ILE A 118 7.56 -15.85 13.94
N VAL A 119 7.35 -15.09 12.86
CA VAL A 119 8.33 -14.12 12.32
C VAL A 119 7.77 -12.72 12.48
N VAL A 120 8.49 -11.85 13.16
CA VAL A 120 8.07 -10.47 13.42
C VAL A 120 9.21 -9.47 13.20
N GLY A 121 8.87 -8.22 12.94
CA GLY A 121 9.86 -7.14 12.94
C GLY A 121 10.29 -6.77 14.38
N PHE A 122 11.49 -6.20 14.51
CA PHE A 122 12.08 -5.78 15.79
C PHE A 122 11.20 -4.85 16.64
N ASN A 123 10.35 -4.08 15.99
CA ASN A 123 9.43 -3.10 16.60
C ASN A 123 8.00 -3.61 16.72
N ASN A 124 7.79 -4.92 16.57
CA ASN A 124 6.45 -5.51 16.66
C ASN A 124 5.82 -5.27 18.03
N ARG A 125 4.53 -4.90 18.00
CA ARG A 125 3.69 -4.74 19.18
C ARG A 125 2.35 -5.42 18.96
N PHE A 126 1.82 -6.08 19.99
CA PHE A 126 0.57 -6.83 19.89
C PHE A 126 -0.22 -6.82 21.20
N GLY A 127 -1.48 -7.26 21.13
CA GLY A 127 -2.39 -7.34 22.26
C GLY A 127 -2.88 -5.98 22.76
N TYR A 128 -3.62 -6.00 23.83
CA TYR A 128 -4.30 -4.84 24.41
C TYR A 128 -3.31 -3.69 24.68
N LYS A 129 -3.62 -2.49 24.20
CA LYS A 129 -2.78 -1.29 24.30
C LYS A 129 -1.32 -1.47 23.83
N ASN A 130 -1.07 -2.42 22.93
CA ASN A 130 0.29 -2.73 22.45
C ASN A 130 1.28 -3.11 23.56
N THR A 131 0.79 -3.74 24.64
CA THR A 131 1.66 -4.12 25.80
C THR A 131 2.52 -5.34 25.52
N GLY A 132 2.18 -6.14 24.51
CA GLY A 132 3.03 -7.22 24.01
C GLY A 132 4.18 -6.67 23.15
N ASP A 133 5.39 -7.17 23.37
CA ASP A 133 6.59 -6.87 22.58
C ASP A 133 7.37 -8.13 22.23
N THR A 134 8.51 -7.97 21.57
CA THR A 134 9.36 -9.09 21.14
C THR A 134 9.97 -9.87 22.33
N ASN A 135 10.18 -9.25 23.47
CA ASN A 135 10.68 -9.93 24.67
C ASN A 135 9.61 -10.83 25.29
N LEU A 136 8.40 -10.29 25.46
CA LEU A 136 7.26 -11.10 25.91
C LEU A 136 6.97 -12.23 24.91
N LEU A 137 7.08 -11.96 23.60
CA LEU A 137 6.85 -12.97 22.57
C LEU A 137 7.84 -14.15 22.71
N LYS A 138 9.12 -13.89 22.98
CA LYS A 138 10.14 -14.93 23.25
C LYS A 138 9.82 -15.74 24.52
N GLN A 139 9.36 -15.10 25.58
CA GLN A 139 8.92 -15.78 26.81
C GLN A 139 7.73 -16.71 26.53
N LEU A 140 6.75 -16.22 25.77
CA LEU A 140 5.58 -17.01 25.38
C LEU A 140 5.96 -18.14 24.42
N GLY A 141 6.95 -17.93 23.54
CA GLY A 141 7.51 -18.99 22.70
C GLY A 141 8.06 -20.16 23.52
N SER A 142 8.84 -19.86 24.54
CA SER A 142 9.34 -20.89 25.49
C SER A 142 8.20 -21.56 26.27
N LYS A 143 7.17 -20.80 26.67
CA LYS A 143 6.03 -21.32 27.44
C LYS A 143 5.11 -22.23 26.62
N TYR A 144 4.82 -21.87 25.37
CA TYR A 144 3.85 -22.56 24.50
C TYR A 144 4.51 -23.44 23.42
N GLY A 145 5.85 -23.53 23.37
CA GLY A 145 6.57 -24.44 22.49
C GLY A 145 6.55 -24.03 21.01
N PHE A 146 6.73 -22.74 20.70
CA PHE A 146 6.88 -22.24 19.33
C PHE A 146 8.15 -21.41 19.16
N GLU A 147 8.71 -21.40 17.96
CA GLU A 147 9.91 -20.64 17.61
C GLU A 147 9.60 -19.16 17.38
N VAL A 148 10.49 -18.25 17.82
CA VAL A 148 10.33 -16.80 17.63
C VAL A 148 11.51 -16.22 16.90
N ILE A 149 11.26 -15.71 15.70
CA ILE A 149 12.24 -15.06 14.85
C ILE A 149 11.95 -13.57 14.78
N VAL A 150 12.92 -12.75 15.17
CA VAL A 150 12.82 -11.29 15.14
C VAL A 150 13.73 -10.76 14.05
N ILE A 151 13.15 -10.05 13.10
CA ILE A 151 13.86 -9.48 11.96
C ILE A 151 14.23 -8.03 12.24
N ASP A 152 15.51 -7.72 12.07
CA ASP A 152 16.01 -6.35 12.18
C ASP A 152 15.47 -5.44 11.09
N GLY A 153 15.42 -4.13 11.41
CA GLY A 153 14.96 -3.12 10.47
C GLY A 153 15.85 -3.05 9.23
N VAL A 154 15.22 -2.98 8.06
CA VAL A 154 15.91 -2.67 6.82
C VAL A 154 16.05 -1.16 6.71
N THR A 155 17.25 -0.67 6.40
CA THR A 155 17.57 0.76 6.30
C THR A 155 17.83 1.17 4.85
N TYR A 156 17.55 2.42 4.54
CA TYR A 156 18.00 3.10 3.35
C TYR A 156 18.44 4.52 3.75
N ASN A 157 19.64 4.95 3.33
CA ASN A 157 20.24 6.22 3.73
C ASN A 157 20.22 6.47 5.25
N ASN A 158 20.56 5.46 6.04
CA ASN A 158 20.56 5.45 7.52
C ASN A 158 19.16 5.63 8.18
N GLU A 159 18.08 5.61 7.43
CA GLU A 159 16.72 5.64 7.96
C GLU A 159 16.08 4.25 7.90
N VAL A 160 15.39 3.83 8.96
CA VAL A 160 14.63 2.57 8.96
C VAL A 160 13.41 2.69 8.09
N ILE A 161 13.31 1.79 7.11
CA ILE A 161 12.16 1.74 6.19
C ILE A 161 10.91 1.33 6.97
N SER A 162 9.87 2.14 6.90
CA SER A 162 8.59 1.90 7.57
C SER A 162 7.41 2.46 6.75
N SER A 163 6.21 1.94 7.02
CA SER A 163 4.99 2.51 6.41
C SER A 163 4.76 3.98 6.77
N THR A 164 5.23 4.42 7.94
CA THR A 164 5.15 5.83 8.35
C THR A 164 6.06 6.71 7.51
N LEU A 165 7.31 6.29 7.28
CA LEU A 165 8.25 6.99 6.41
C LEU A 165 7.67 7.13 4.99
N ILE A 166 7.15 6.04 4.44
CA ILE A 166 6.56 6.04 3.10
C ILE A 166 5.36 6.99 2.99
N ARG A 167 4.47 7.03 4.01
CA ARG A 167 3.35 7.99 4.03
C ARG A 167 3.85 9.43 4.04
N ASN A 168 4.83 9.75 4.90
CA ASN A 168 5.40 11.10 4.96
C ASN A 168 6.01 11.52 3.61
N LYS A 169 6.71 10.62 2.93
CA LYS A 169 7.25 10.88 1.58
C LYS A 169 6.15 11.17 0.57
N LEU A 170 5.07 10.38 0.56
CA LEU A 170 3.93 10.60 -0.33
C LEU A 170 3.20 11.91 -0.01
N ASP A 171 3.02 12.25 1.27
CA ASP A 171 2.40 13.50 1.73
C ASP A 171 3.24 14.73 1.35
N ASN A 172 4.55 14.58 1.18
CA ASN A 172 5.46 15.60 0.68
C ASN A 172 5.54 15.64 -0.86
N GLY A 173 5.05 14.60 -1.54
CA GLY A 173 5.13 14.44 -2.99
C GLY A 173 6.48 13.91 -3.49
N GLU A 174 7.28 13.31 -2.61
CA GLU A 174 8.62 12.74 -2.88
C GLU A 174 8.47 11.32 -3.45
N VAL A 175 7.78 11.20 -4.59
CA VAL A 175 7.41 9.90 -5.18
C VAL A 175 8.61 9.16 -5.79
N GLU A 176 9.66 9.88 -6.20
CA GLU A 176 10.88 9.33 -6.79
C GLU A 176 11.62 8.39 -5.84
N GLU A 177 11.58 8.70 -4.54
CA GLU A 177 12.28 7.92 -3.53
C GLU A 177 11.55 6.62 -3.16
N ILE A 178 10.26 6.52 -3.46
CA ILE A 178 9.42 5.39 -3.03
C ILE A 178 9.92 4.05 -3.57
N ILE A 179 10.53 4.03 -4.74
CA ILE A 179 11.12 2.82 -5.32
C ILE A 179 12.21 2.23 -4.42
N ASN A 180 12.95 3.07 -3.70
CA ASN A 180 14.01 2.62 -2.78
C ASN A 180 13.46 1.91 -1.54
N TYR A 181 12.19 2.15 -1.19
CA TYR A 181 11.53 1.57 -0.03
C TYR A 181 10.65 0.38 -0.39
N LEU A 182 9.98 0.43 -1.56
CA LEU A 182 8.99 -0.57 -2.00
C LEU A 182 9.53 -1.58 -3.03
N ASP A 183 10.71 -1.35 -3.66
CA ASP A 183 11.22 -1.99 -4.89
C ASP A 183 10.29 -1.84 -6.10
N ARG A 184 9.41 -0.87 -6.05
CA ARG A 184 8.49 -0.51 -7.13
C ARG A 184 8.03 0.93 -6.97
N PRO A 185 7.63 1.62 -8.05
CA PRO A 185 6.99 2.92 -7.95
C PRO A 185 5.69 2.86 -7.14
N TYR A 186 5.36 3.95 -6.47
CA TYR A 186 4.02 4.09 -5.89
C TYR A 186 2.97 4.09 -7.00
N SER A 187 1.83 3.45 -6.76
CA SER A 187 0.76 3.40 -7.77
C SER A 187 -0.63 3.55 -7.17
N ILE A 188 -1.52 4.13 -7.95
CA ILE A 188 -2.96 4.16 -7.69
C ILE A 188 -3.70 3.53 -8.88
N GLU A 189 -4.87 2.98 -8.60
CA GLU A 189 -5.77 2.42 -9.61
C GLU A 189 -7.12 3.08 -9.48
N GLY A 190 -7.80 3.28 -10.62
CA GLY A 190 -9.15 3.79 -10.64
C GLY A 190 -9.83 3.52 -11.96
N VAL A 191 -11.14 3.70 -11.98
CA VAL A 191 -11.95 3.63 -13.19
C VAL A 191 -11.98 4.99 -13.85
N VAL A 192 -11.82 5.05 -15.16
CA VAL A 192 -11.90 6.29 -15.94
C VAL A 192 -13.34 6.77 -15.99
N VAL A 193 -13.54 8.00 -15.55
CA VAL A 193 -14.86 8.67 -15.53
C VAL A 193 -14.86 9.94 -16.37
N GLU A 194 -16.04 10.42 -16.72
CA GLU A 194 -16.17 11.70 -17.41
C GLU A 194 -15.72 12.86 -16.52
N GLY A 195 -14.89 13.75 -17.08
CA GLY A 195 -14.45 15.00 -16.47
C GLY A 195 -15.01 16.22 -17.20
N ARG A 196 -14.49 17.40 -16.89
CA ARG A 196 -14.91 18.68 -17.49
C ARG A 196 -14.54 18.84 -18.97
N LYS A 197 -13.72 17.93 -19.53
CA LYS A 197 -13.27 17.89 -20.94
C LYS A 197 -12.52 19.14 -21.43
N ILE A 198 -12.06 20.02 -20.53
CA ILE A 198 -11.31 21.25 -20.87
C ILE A 198 -10.01 20.91 -21.60
N GLY A 199 -9.30 19.87 -21.18
CA GLY A 199 -8.06 19.43 -21.83
C GLY A 199 -8.25 19.09 -23.31
N ARG A 200 -9.41 18.52 -23.70
CA ARG A 200 -9.72 18.18 -25.10
C ARG A 200 -9.75 19.43 -25.99
N THR A 201 -10.28 20.56 -25.49
CA THR A 201 -10.39 21.82 -26.27
C THR A 201 -9.05 22.50 -26.54
N ILE A 202 -8.04 22.20 -25.72
CA ILE A 202 -6.68 22.77 -25.81
C ILE A 202 -5.64 21.80 -26.35
N GLY A 203 -6.08 20.59 -26.79
CA GLY A 203 -5.19 19.59 -27.42
C GLY A 203 -4.48 18.65 -26.41
N PHE A 204 -4.88 18.64 -25.14
CA PHE A 204 -4.36 17.77 -24.08
C PHE A 204 -5.50 16.99 -23.42
N PRO A 205 -6.13 16.01 -24.11
CA PRO A 205 -7.19 15.22 -23.51
C PRO A 205 -6.70 14.49 -22.27
N THR A 206 -7.49 14.48 -21.19
CA THR A 206 -7.18 13.84 -19.92
C THR A 206 -8.21 12.79 -19.55
N ALA A 207 -7.77 11.68 -18.99
CA ALA A 207 -8.59 10.70 -18.31
C ALA A 207 -8.70 11.07 -16.82
N ASN A 208 -9.91 11.25 -16.34
CA ASN A 208 -10.20 11.43 -14.91
C ASN A 208 -10.41 10.07 -14.29
N ILE A 209 -9.81 9.79 -13.15
CA ILE A 209 -9.97 8.49 -12.48
C ILE A 209 -10.67 8.63 -11.13
N THR A 210 -11.49 7.63 -10.81
CA THR A 210 -12.04 7.48 -9.46
C THR A 210 -10.92 7.19 -8.48
N ILE A 211 -11.04 7.68 -7.25
CA ILE A 211 -10.06 7.51 -6.20
C ILE A 211 -10.67 6.63 -5.11
N ASN A 212 -9.94 5.60 -4.69
CA ASN A 212 -10.30 4.88 -3.47
C ASN A 212 -9.98 5.78 -2.27
N GLU A 213 -11.01 6.15 -1.51
CA GLU A 213 -10.89 7.07 -0.37
C GLU A 213 -9.98 6.56 0.74
N GLU A 214 -9.81 5.25 0.87
CA GLU A 214 -8.91 4.68 1.86
C GLU A 214 -7.43 4.76 1.47
N LYS A 215 -7.14 5.01 0.17
CA LYS A 215 -5.76 5.01 -0.34
C LYS A 215 -5.12 6.38 -0.19
N ILE A 216 -3.85 6.41 0.21
CA ILE A 216 -3.07 7.65 0.22
C ILE A 216 -2.85 8.12 -1.21
N ILE A 217 -3.12 9.39 -1.45
CA ILE A 217 -2.84 10.05 -2.74
C ILE A 217 -1.66 10.99 -2.50
N PRO A 218 -0.63 10.99 -3.36
CA PRO A 218 0.51 11.90 -3.23
C PRO A 218 0.08 13.36 -3.17
N LYS A 219 0.93 14.20 -2.59
CA LYS A 219 0.71 15.67 -2.52
C LYS A 219 0.24 16.24 -3.85
N GLY A 220 -0.66 17.22 -3.82
CA GLY A 220 -1.10 17.96 -5.00
C GLY A 220 0.04 18.47 -5.87
N GLY A 221 -0.09 18.32 -7.19
CA GLY A 221 0.94 18.67 -8.15
C GLY A 221 0.84 17.90 -9.45
N VAL A 222 1.80 18.14 -10.34
CA VAL A 222 1.90 17.47 -11.65
C VAL A 222 3.06 16.48 -11.61
N TYR A 223 2.78 15.27 -12.07
CA TYR A 223 3.69 14.12 -12.00
C TYR A 223 3.91 13.50 -13.36
N PHE A 224 5.13 13.08 -13.63
CA PHE A 224 5.41 12.11 -14.66
C PHE A 224 5.02 10.74 -14.14
N THR A 225 4.19 10.05 -14.91
CA THR A 225 3.65 8.75 -14.54
C THR A 225 3.80 7.75 -15.68
N LYS A 226 3.77 6.46 -15.36
CA LYS A 226 3.42 5.41 -16.30
C LYS A 226 1.96 5.07 -16.12
N VAL A 227 1.27 4.88 -17.22
CA VAL A 227 -0.16 4.57 -17.26
C VAL A 227 -0.32 3.20 -17.88
N LYS A 228 -0.82 2.24 -17.08
CA LYS A 228 -1.18 0.92 -17.60
C LYS A 228 -2.66 0.93 -17.98
N VAL A 229 -2.92 0.67 -19.26
CA VAL A 229 -4.26 0.51 -19.84
C VAL A 229 -4.34 -0.91 -20.42
N GLY A 230 -5.13 -1.77 -19.78
CA GLY A 230 -5.14 -3.20 -20.11
C GLY A 230 -3.76 -3.83 -19.94
N LYS A 231 -3.15 -4.32 -21.02
CA LYS A 231 -1.80 -4.90 -21.03
C LYS A 231 -0.70 -3.92 -21.43
N GLU A 232 -1.07 -2.76 -21.97
CA GLU A 232 -0.13 -1.78 -22.52
C GLU A 232 0.26 -0.73 -21.48
N ILE A 233 1.48 -0.18 -21.63
CA ILE A 233 2.04 0.85 -20.75
C ILE A 233 2.42 2.07 -21.58
N TYR A 234 1.94 3.22 -21.14
CA TYR A 234 2.16 4.51 -21.78
C TYR A 234 2.86 5.47 -20.82
N LYS A 235 3.48 6.52 -21.35
CA LYS A 235 3.88 7.69 -20.57
C LYS A 235 2.65 8.53 -20.26
N GLY A 236 2.64 9.17 -19.10
CA GLY A 236 1.55 10.04 -18.70
C GLY A 236 2.02 11.26 -17.93
N ILE A 237 1.20 12.29 -17.98
CA ILE A 237 1.31 13.47 -17.12
C ILE A 237 0.06 13.50 -16.28
N THR A 238 0.24 13.29 -14.97
CA THR A 238 -0.87 13.21 -14.04
C THR A 238 -0.91 14.43 -13.15
N ASN A 239 -2.04 15.11 -13.15
CA ASN A 239 -2.35 16.20 -12.21
C ASN A 239 -3.15 15.65 -11.04
N ILE A 240 -2.65 15.89 -9.82
CA ILE A 240 -3.38 15.70 -8.56
C ILE A 240 -3.76 17.09 -8.10
N GLY A 241 -5.05 17.41 -8.10
CA GLY A 241 -5.55 18.74 -7.80
C GLY A 241 -6.77 18.74 -6.90
N TYR A 242 -7.08 19.93 -6.37
CA TYR A 242 -8.26 20.15 -5.55
C TYR A 242 -9.20 21.13 -6.26
N ASN A 243 -10.37 20.67 -6.66
CA ASN A 243 -11.40 21.52 -7.21
C ASN A 243 -12.32 22.02 -6.08
N PRO A 244 -12.43 23.34 -5.87
CA PRO A 244 -13.39 23.86 -4.93
C PRO A 244 -14.82 23.55 -5.41
N THR A 245 -15.62 22.96 -4.53
CA THR A 245 -17.05 22.70 -4.75
C THR A 245 -17.86 23.34 -3.63
N VAL A 246 -19.17 23.42 -3.81
CA VAL A 246 -20.10 23.97 -2.79
C VAL A 246 -20.01 23.17 -1.46
N ASN A 247 -19.60 21.91 -1.51
CA ASN A 247 -19.47 21.00 -0.35
C ASN A 247 -18.04 20.75 0.10
N GLY A 248 -17.05 21.54 -0.35
CA GLY A 248 -15.63 21.41 0.02
C GLY A 248 -14.70 21.23 -1.20
N ASN A 249 -13.46 20.83 -0.93
CA ASN A 249 -12.46 20.57 -1.96
C ASN A 249 -12.52 19.10 -2.41
N ASN A 250 -12.98 18.85 -3.63
CA ASN A 250 -12.88 17.50 -4.21
C ASN A 250 -11.49 17.27 -4.80
N LEU A 251 -10.83 16.25 -4.30
CA LEU A 251 -9.58 15.75 -4.86
C LEU A 251 -9.84 15.13 -6.23
N THR A 252 -9.11 15.57 -7.24
CA THR A 252 -9.17 15.02 -8.60
C THR A 252 -7.82 14.48 -9.01
N VAL A 253 -7.85 13.38 -9.75
CA VAL A 253 -6.67 12.81 -10.41
C VAL A 253 -6.97 12.70 -11.89
N GLU A 254 -6.26 13.50 -12.67
CA GLU A 254 -6.42 13.59 -14.10
C GLU A 254 -5.10 13.25 -14.79
N THR A 255 -5.11 12.38 -15.79
CA THR A 255 -3.89 12.01 -16.51
C THR A 255 -4.06 12.22 -18.02
N HIS A 256 -3.10 12.95 -18.61
CA HIS A 256 -2.90 12.97 -20.06
C HIS A 256 -1.99 11.82 -20.43
N ILE A 257 -2.46 10.92 -21.29
CA ILE A 257 -1.71 9.73 -21.74
C ILE A 257 -1.05 10.07 -23.06
N LEU A 258 0.27 10.06 -23.12
CA LEU A 258 1.04 10.45 -24.31
C LEU A 258 0.88 9.42 -25.44
N GLY A 259 0.59 9.91 -26.65
CA GLY A 259 0.42 9.05 -27.82
C GLY A 259 -0.81 8.15 -27.79
N PHE A 260 -1.82 8.51 -26.98
CA PHE A 260 -3.03 7.72 -26.81
C PHE A 260 -4.28 8.51 -27.25
N ASP A 261 -5.08 7.93 -28.13
CA ASP A 261 -6.24 8.57 -28.76
C ASP A 261 -7.57 7.80 -28.63
N LYS A 262 -7.55 6.68 -27.87
CA LYS A 262 -8.73 5.82 -27.68
C LYS A 262 -9.62 6.33 -26.54
N GLU A 263 -10.93 6.07 -26.64
CA GLU A 263 -11.85 6.26 -25.52
C GLU A 263 -11.77 5.07 -24.56
N ILE A 264 -11.59 5.38 -23.27
CA ILE A 264 -11.42 4.37 -22.21
C ILE A 264 -12.33 4.64 -21.00
N TYR A 265 -13.45 5.30 -21.20
CA TYR A 265 -14.45 5.47 -20.13
C TYR A 265 -14.94 4.12 -19.62
N GLY A 266 -15.03 4.00 -18.29
CA GLY A 266 -15.39 2.74 -17.62
C GLY A 266 -14.25 1.73 -17.50
N GLU A 267 -13.11 1.94 -18.16
CA GLU A 267 -11.96 1.06 -18.03
C GLU A 267 -11.17 1.35 -16.74
N LYS A 268 -10.63 0.31 -16.14
CA LYS A 268 -9.71 0.41 -14.99
C LYS A 268 -8.29 0.64 -15.49
N ILE A 269 -7.68 1.75 -15.05
CA ILE A 269 -6.27 2.05 -15.35
C ILE A 269 -5.45 2.13 -14.07
N LYS A 270 -4.12 1.97 -14.21
CA LYS A 270 -3.16 2.06 -13.11
C LYS A 270 -2.10 3.10 -13.41
N LEU A 271 -1.94 4.04 -12.50
CA LEU A 271 -0.95 5.12 -12.56
C LEU A 271 0.21 4.78 -11.64
N TYR A 272 1.43 4.72 -12.18
CA TYR A 272 2.65 4.57 -11.42
C TYR A 272 3.38 5.91 -11.37
N PHE A 273 3.57 6.46 -10.20
CA PHE A 273 4.21 7.76 -9.98
C PHE A 273 5.73 7.60 -10.04
N ILE A 274 6.35 8.25 -11.00
CA ILE A 274 7.79 8.15 -11.26
C ILE A 274 8.52 9.36 -10.73
N LYS A 275 8.01 10.58 -11.04
CA LYS A 275 8.68 11.82 -10.69
C LYS A 275 7.69 12.98 -10.55
N ARG A 276 7.92 13.84 -9.58
CA ARG A 276 7.15 15.08 -9.43
C ARG A 276 7.73 16.14 -10.36
N ILE A 277 6.93 16.63 -11.31
CA ILE A 277 7.36 17.68 -12.26
C ILE A 277 7.31 19.05 -11.59
N ARG A 278 6.19 19.36 -10.88
CA ARG A 278 5.97 20.66 -10.25
C ARG A 278 4.78 20.65 -9.28
N SER A 279 4.66 21.71 -8.51
CA SER A 279 3.44 22.01 -7.73
C SER A 279 2.29 22.45 -8.63
N GLU A 280 1.06 22.39 -8.12
CA GLU A 280 -0.08 23.03 -8.78
C GLU A 280 0.14 24.54 -8.91
N LYS A 281 -0.36 25.09 -10.01
CA LYS A 281 -0.38 26.53 -10.28
C LYS A 281 -1.73 26.91 -10.88
N LYS A 282 -2.32 28.00 -10.43
CA LYS A 282 -3.44 28.63 -11.14
C LYS A 282 -2.88 29.42 -12.32
N PHE A 283 -3.60 29.43 -13.43
CA PHE A 283 -3.24 30.14 -14.63
C PHE A 283 -4.27 31.24 -14.89
N ASP A 284 -3.80 32.40 -15.29
CA ASP A 284 -4.66 33.57 -15.55
C ASP A 284 -5.31 33.52 -16.92
N SER A 285 -4.79 32.67 -17.84
CA SER A 285 -5.34 32.44 -19.16
C SER A 285 -5.20 31.00 -19.63
N ILE A 286 -6.03 30.63 -20.62
CA ILE A 286 -5.95 29.33 -21.31
C ILE A 286 -4.62 29.18 -22.06
N ASP A 287 -4.11 30.27 -22.63
CA ASP A 287 -2.85 30.26 -23.37
C ASP A 287 -1.66 29.99 -22.44
N GLU A 288 -1.63 30.58 -21.25
CA GLU A 288 -0.61 30.29 -20.22
C GLU A 288 -0.66 28.80 -19.80
N LEU A 289 -1.86 28.28 -19.58
CA LEU A 289 -2.04 26.86 -19.28
C LEU A 289 -1.50 25.98 -20.42
N LYS A 290 -1.83 26.29 -21.66
CA LYS A 290 -1.40 25.55 -22.85
C LYS A 290 0.12 25.54 -23.02
N GLU A 291 0.77 26.68 -22.85
CA GLU A 291 2.24 26.76 -22.92
C GLU A 291 2.90 25.95 -21.80
N ARG A 292 2.35 26.00 -20.59
CA ARG A 292 2.85 25.17 -19.50
C ARG A 292 2.68 23.67 -19.76
N LEU A 293 1.54 23.24 -20.26
CA LEU A 293 1.30 21.84 -20.63
C LEU A 293 2.26 21.35 -21.71
N LYS A 294 2.64 22.20 -22.69
CA LYS A 294 3.67 21.88 -23.67
C LYS A 294 5.04 21.62 -23.02
N LEU A 295 5.41 22.38 -21.98
CA LEU A 295 6.65 22.16 -21.25
C LEU A 295 6.61 20.86 -20.45
N ASP A 296 5.50 20.59 -19.76
CA ASP A 296 5.29 19.35 -19.03
C ASP A 296 5.33 18.14 -19.98
N TYR A 297 4.73 18.26 -21.18
CA TYR A 297 4.77 17.24 -22.24
C TYR A 297 6.21 16.98 -22.72
N LYS A 298 6.96 18.03 -23.06
CA LYS A 298 8.36 17.91 -23.48
C LYS A 298 9.24 17.25 -22.42
N PHE A 299 8.97 17.52 -21.15
CA PHE A 299 9.64 16.85 -20.04
C PHE A 299 9.31 15.35 -20.03
N ALA A 300 8.03 14.99 -20.03
CA ALA A 300 7.58 13.59 -19.97
C ALA A 300 8.01 12.77 -21.20
N ASP A 301 8.02 13.40 -22.39
CA ASP A 301 8.42 12.74 -23.63
C ASP A 301 9.90 12.32 -23.62
N LYS A 302 10.77 13.15 -23.03
CA LYS A 302 12.22 12.88 -22.89
C LYS A 302 12.57 11.85 -21.83
N GLU A 303 11.72 11.68 -20.81
CA GLU A 303 11.99 10.73 -19.74
C GLU A 303 11.98 9.30 -20.27
N VAL A 304 12.99 8.51 -19.87
CA VAL A 304 13.08 7.10 -20.25
C VAL A 304 12.41 6.25 -19.20
N ILE A 305 11.62 5.28 -19.64
CA ILE A 305 10.96 4.33 -18.77
C ILE A 305 11.85 3.08 -18.66
N TYR A 306 12.55 2.92 -17.56
CA TYR A 306 13.27 1.67 -17.23
C TYR A 306 12.35 0.75 -16.43
N TRP A 307 12.29 -0.51 -16.87
CA TRP A 307 11.69 -1.65 -16.11
C TRP A 307 12.46 -2.89 -16.42
#